data_799357d1ea274b1a59fb55ac92c047c7
#
_entry.id   799357d1ea274b1a59fb55ac92c047c7
#
_cell.length_a   1.000
_cell.length_b   1.000
_cell.length_c   1.000
_cell.angle_alpha   90.00
_cell.angle_beta   90.00
_cell.angle_gamma   90.00
#
_symmetry.space_group_name_H-M   'P 1'
#
loop_
_entity.id
_entity.type
_entity.pdbx_description
1 polymer ?
#
loop_
_entity_poly.entity_id
_entity_poly.type
_entity_poly.pdbx_seq_one_letter_code
_entity_poly.pdbx_strand_id
1 'polypeptide(L)'
;MPGSVTSVFGEANDFAAAMRAEGCFGLLVTGPGAFRARLTRVALHRLRLSAAEEHLPRIALVPMPADMILVSLPSGSGPAPIWGGVRLGAGEIMTLGAGQRLHMRTEGPCRWGAIWLPTGELVRYGSALTGMSFAVPAAALWWRLRPAMMRHLRHLHSAAIRLVESGSRAMIDAAAAHGLEQQLIHALVECLSQGSVIEVDRATREHQDIAVRFEALLRTEPERAFRTAEIGKTLAIPTRTLRISCKEQLGMGPTEYIRRRHTTVAGT
;
A
#
# COMPACT_ATOMS: atom_id res chain seq x y z
N MET A 1 11.78 21.13 1.51
CA MET A 1 12.16 19.84 0.92
C MET A 1 11.56 19.73 -0.47
N PRO A 2 12.33 19.64 -1.52
CA PRO A 2 11.80 19.42 -2.85
C PRO A 2 11.10 18.05 -2.89
N GLY A 3 9.88 18.01 -3.39
CA GLY A 3 9.07 16.79 -3.51
C GLY A 3 7.98 16.57 -2.45
N SER A 4 7.89 17.42 -1.42
CA SER A 4 6.76 17.34 -0.47
C SER A 4 5.60 18.18 -0.98
N VAL A 5 4.39 17.59 -1.07
CA VAL A 5 3.21 18.24 -1.65
C VAL A 5 1.92 17.60 -1.15
N THR A 6 0.88 18.43 -1.02
CA THR A 6 -0.51 17.99 -0.88
C THR A 6 -1.27 18.27 -2.17
N SER A 7 -1.94 17.28 -2.71
CA SER A 7 -2.75 17.37 -3.92
C SER A 7 -4.18 16.90 -3.62
N VAL A 8 -5.16 17.60 -4.20
CA VAL A 8 -6.58 17.23 -4.12
C VAL A 8 -7.06 16.88 -5.53
N PHE A 9 -7.80 15.79 -5.64
CA PHE A 9 -8.25 15.22 -6.90
C PHE A 9 -9.77 15.15 -6.94
N GLY A 10 -10.36 15.64 -8.01
CA GLY A 10 -11.78 15.48 -8.36
C GLY A 10 -12.00 14.38 -9.39
N GLU A 11 -10.92 13.90 -10.04
CA GLU A 11 -10.97 12.89 -11.08
C GLU A 11 -10.14 11.66 -10.72
N ALA A 12 -10.70 10.47 -10.98
CA ALA A 12 -10.03 9.20 -10.67
C ALA A 12 -8.74 8.99 -11.48
N ASN A 13 -8.71 9.46 -12.74
CA ASN A 13 -7.55 9.31 -13.61
C ASN A 13 -6.35 10.13 -13.16
N ASP A 14 -6.58 11.35 -12.66
CA ASP A 14 -5.53 12.20 -12.12
C ASP A 14 -4.93 11.61 -10.83
N PHE A 15 -5.81 11.09 -9.96
CA PHE A 15 -5.37 10.38 -8.77
C PHE A 15 -4.61 9.10 -9.12
N ALA A 16 -5.08 8.33 -10.12
CA ALA A 16 -4.38 7.14 -10.60
C ALA A 16 -2.99 7.49 -11.17
N ALA A 17 -2.85 8.62 -11.87
CA ALA A 17 -1.56 9.11 -12.36
C ALA A 17 -0.62 9.47 -11.20
N ALA A 18 -1.12 10.17 -10.18
CA ALA A 18 -0.36 10.47 -8.98
C ALA A 18 0.06 9.21 -8.21
N MET A 19 -0.82 8.22 -8.10
CA MET A 19 -0.53 6.94 -7.46
C MET A 19 0.47 6.09 -8.26
N ARG A 20 0.50 6.18 -9.60
CA ARG A 20 1.55 5.55 -10.43
C ARG A 20 2.94 6.11 -10.11
N ALA A 21 3.04 7.41 -9.88
CA ALA A 21 4.29 8.03 -9.45
C ALA A 21 4.78 7.52 -8.08
N GLU A 22 3.87 7.02 -7.23
CA GLU A 22 4.16 6.34 -5.96
C GLU A 22 4.38 4.82 -6.13
N GLY A 23 4.41 4.30 -7.35
CA GLY A 23 4.60 2.87 -7.61
C GLY A 23 3.33 2.03 -7.58
N CYS A 24 2.14 2.61 -7.45
CA CYS A 24 0.88 1.87 -7.54
C CYS A 24 0.41 1.75 -8.99
N PHE A 25 -0.08 0.59 -9.39
CA PHE A 25 -0.56 0.34 -10.75
C PHE A 25 -2.01 -0.17 -10.76
N GLY A 26 -2.68 0.03 -11.89
CA GLY A 26 -4.01 -0.54 -12.12
C GLY A 26 -5.05 -0.04 -11.13
N LEU A 27 -5.00 1.24 -10.74
CA LEU A 27 -6.00 1.80 -9.87
C LEU A 27 -7.35 1.80 -10.57
N LEU A 28 -8.32 1.12 -9.96
CA LEU A 28 -9.68 0.94 -10.43
C LEU A 28 -10.66 1.38 -9.35
N VAL A 29 -11.40 2.46 -9.59
CA VAL A 29 -12.51 2.87 -8.71
C VAL A 29 -13.68 1.91 -8.92
N THR A 30 -14.24 1.37 -7.84
CA THR A 30 -15.23 0.30 -7.90
C THR A 30 -16.63 0.71 -7.43
N GLY A 31 -16.77 1.89 -6.81
CA GLY A 31 -18.05 2.42 -6.37
C GLY A 31 -18.59 3.54 -7.27
N PRO A 32 -19.90 3.77 -7.26
CA PRO A 32 -20.52 4.90 -7.93
C PRO A 32 -20.32 6.20 -7.14
N GLY A 33 -20.41 7.34 -7.83
CA GLY A 33 -20.39 8.66 -7.20
C GLY A 33 -19.29 9.56 -7.72
N ALA A 34 -19.27 10.80 -7.26
CA ALA A 34 -18.23 11.77 -7.59
C ALA A 34 -16.93 11.38 -6.86
N PHE A 35 -15.86 11.24 -7.63
CA PHE A 35 -14.55 10.91 -7.07
C PHE A 35 -13.99 12.12 -6.31
N ARG A 36 -13.46 11.85 -5.13
CA ARG A 36 -12.67 12.83 -4.37
C ARG A 36 -11.56 12.09 -3.63
N ALA A 37 -10.35 12.60 -3.76
CA ALA A 37 -9.22 12.12 -2.97
C ALA A 37 -8.27 13.27 -2.62
N ARG A 38 -7.57 13.11 -1.50
CA ARG A 38 -6.44 13.95 -1.09
C ARG A 38 -5.24 13.03 -0.92
N LEU A 39 -4.10 13.43 -1.45
CA LEU A 39 -2.83 12.73 -1.28
C LEU A 39 -1.78 13.73 -0.82
N THR A 40 -1.23 13.50 0.37
CA THR A 40 -0.09 14.25 0.90
C THR A 40 1.14 13.38 0.83
N ARG A 41 2.21 13.91 0.23
CA ARG A 41 3.51 13.27 0.11
C ARG A 41 4.56 14.07 0.84
N VAL A 42 5.41 13.38 1.57
CA VAL A 42 6.54 13.97 2.28
C VAL A 42 7.80 13.25 1.84
N ALA A 43 8.74 13.99 1.27
CA ALA A 43 10.07 13.47 0.93
C ALA A 43 11.06 13.93 2.00
N LEU A 44 11.54 13.01 2.83
CA LEU A 44 12.68 13.18 3.69
C LEU A 44 13.95 12.74 2.93
N HIS A 45 15.11 12.77 3.57
CA HIS A 45 16.35 12.40 2.87
C HIS A 45 16.35 10.92 2.44
N ARG A 46 15.90 10.00 3.28
CA ARG A 46 15.86 8.55 3.05
C ARG A 46 14.47 7.96 3.05
N LEU A 47 13.52 8.60 3.73
CA LEU A 47 12.14 8.17 3.82
C LEU A 47 11.27 8.94 2.86
N ARG A 48 10.29 8.25 2.29
CA ARG A 48 9.12 8.88 1.69
C ARG A 48 7.89 8.47 2.49
N LEU A 49 7.05 9.45 2.81
CA LEU A 49 5.80 9.22 3.51
C LEU A 49 4.66 9.63 2.59
N SER A 50 3.59 8.87 2.64
CA SER A 50 2.35 9.21 1.94
C SER A 50 1.18 9.05 2.89
N ALA A 51 0.21 9.94 2.79
CA ALA A 51 -1.09 9.79 3.41
C ALA A 51 -2.17 10.12 2.38
N ALA A 52 -3.20 9.30 2.33
CA ALA A 52 -4.34 9.59 1.49
C ALA A 52 -5.66 9.48 2.24
N GLU A 53 -6.60 10.30 1.79
CA GLU A 53 -8.00 10.26 2.13
C GLU A 53 -8.78 10.07 0.82
N GLU A 54 -9.56 9.00 0.73
CA GLU A 54 -10.31 8.61 -0.45
C GLU A 54 -11.78 8.43 -0.08
N HIS A 55 -12.70 8.85 -0.97
CA HIS A 55 -14.14 8.79 -0.70
C HIS A 55 -14.84 7.60 -1.36
N LEU A 56 -14.26 7.03 -2.42
CA LEU A 56 -14.83 5.89 -3.13
C LEU A 56 -14.00 4.62 -2.92
N PRO A 57 -14.65 3.45 -2.96
CA PRO A 57 -13.94 2.18 -2.96
C PRO A 57 -13.11 2.03 -4.22
N ARG A 58 -11.92 1.46 -4.06
CA ARG A 58 -11.01 1.21 -5.19
C ARG A 58 -10.15 -0.02 -4.95
N ILE A 59 -9.51 -0.48 -6.03
CA ILE A 59 -8.49 -1.52 -6.04
C ILE A 59 -7.23 -0.93 -6.69
N ALA A 60 -6.05 -1.31 -6.21
CA ALA A 60 -4.77 -1.05 -6.87
C ALA A 60 -3.82 -2.22 -6.64
N LEU A 61 -2.93 -2.47 -7.61
CA LEU A 61 -1.78 -3.35 -7.43
C LEU A 61 -0.58 -2.52 -7.03
N VAL A 62 0.10 -2.94 -5.98
CA VAL A 62 1.30 -2.27 -5.45
C VAL A 62 2.50 -3.22 -5.61
N PRO A 63 3.31 -3.06 -6.67
CA PRO A 63 4.58 -3.74 -6.79
C PRO A 63 5.67 -2.97 -6.06
N MET A 64 6.53 -3.68 -5.37
CA MET A 64 7.68 -3.10 -4.68
C MET A 64 8.93 -3.17 -5.56
N PRO A 65 9.71 -2.07 -5.65
CA PRO A 65 11.06 -2.12 -6.18
C PRO A 65 11.94 -3.12 -5.42
N ALA A 66 12.98 -3.61 -6.08
CA ALA A 66 13.86 -4.65 -5.52
C ALA A 66 14.70 -4.19 -4.32
N ASP A 67 14.77 -2.88 -4.09
CA ASP A 67 15.59 -2.25 -3.05
C ASP A 67 14.76 -1.51 -1.98
N MET A 68 13.42 -1.58 -2.05
CA MET A 68 12.51 -0.82 -1.19
C MET A 68 11.62 -1.72 -0.35
N ILE A 69 11.25 -1.23 0.82
CA ILE A 69 10.17 -1.78 1.64
C ILE A 69 9.10 -0.72 1.87
N LEU A 70 7.85 -1.15 1.83
CA LEU A 70 6.67 -0.36 2.22
C LEU A 70 6.19 -0.80 3.60
N VAL A 71 5.90 0.16 4.46
CA VAL A 71 5.14 -0.05 5.69
C VAL A 71 3.82 0.71 5.57
N SER A 72 2.71 -0.02 5.55
CA SER A 72 1.35 0.56 5.53
C SER A 72 0.75 0.56 6.92
N LEU A 73 0.07 1.66 7.27
CA LEU A 73 -0.61 1.84 8.54
C LEU A 73 -1.99 2.47 8.34
N PRO A 74 -2.98 2.14 9.19
CA PRO A 74 -4.27 2.81 9.17
C PRO A 74 -4.11 4.24 9.70
N SER A 75 -4.67 5.21 8.97
CA SER A 75 -4.58 6.64 9.31
C SER A 75 -5.97 7.20 9.56
N GLY A 76 -6.43 7.22 10.81
CA GLY A 76 -7.73 7.76 11.17
C GLY A 76 -8.71 6.73 11.71
N SER A 77 -9.99 7.12 11.84
CA SER A 77 -11.08 6.34 12.44
C SER A 77 -12.01 5.67 11.40
N GLY A 78 -11.70 5.76 10.11
CA GLY A 78 -12.50 5.16 9.03
C GLY A 78 -12.19 3.68 8.79
N PRO A 79 -12.88 3.06 7.82
CA PRO A 79 -12.54 1.71 7.36
C PRO A 79 -11.08 1.62 6.97
N ALA A 80 -10.39 0.59 7.47
CA ALA A 80 -8.99 0.36 7.16
C ALA A 80 -8.83 -0.27 5.77
N PRO A 81 -7.69 -0.03 5.09
CA PRO A 81 -7.39 -0.67 3.82
C PRO A 81 -7.27 -2.19 3.99
N ILE A 82 -7.55 -2.91 2.92
CA ILE A 82 -7.42 -4.36 2.83
C ILE A 82 -6.24 -4.65 1.91
N TRP A 83 -5.25 -5.32 2.46
CA TRP A 83 -4.05 -5.72 1.75
C TRP A 83 -4.04 -7.22 1.55
N GLY A 84 -3.96 -7.66 0.28
CA GLY A 84 -3.94 -9.08 -0.01
C GLY A 84 -5.10 -9.87 0.62
N GLY A 85 -6.30 -9.32 0.63
CA GLY A 85 -7.48 -9.92 1.26
C GLY A 85 -7.55 -9.75 2.78
N VAL A 86 -6.49 -9.28 3.45
CA VAL A 86 -6.44 -9.10 4.91
C VAL A 86 -6.68 -7.63 5.28
N ARG A 87 -7.71 -7.39 6.11
CA ARG A 87 -8.02 -6.05 6.63
C ARG A 87 -7.00 -5.64 7.68
N LEU A 88 -6.46 -4.45 7.55
CA LEU A 88 -5.49 -3.92 8.49
C LEU A 88 -6.20 -3.32 9.71
N GLY A 89 -6.01 -3.93 10.88
CA GLY A 89 -6.62 -3.46 12.13
C GLY A 89 -5.98 -2.17 12.67
N ALA A 90 -6.67 -1.49 13.59
CA ALA A 90 -6.22 -0.21 14.16
C ALA A 90 -4.86 -0.27 14.89
N GLY A 91 -4.53 -1.43 15.43
CA GLY A 91 -3.24 -1.72 16.11
C GLY A 91 -2.23 -2.45 15.25
N GLU A 92 -2.44 -2.49 13.94
CA GLU A 92 -1.66 -3.32 13.03
C GLU A 92 -1.00 -2.49 11.94
N ILE A 93 0.16 -2.95 11.48
CA ILE A 93 0.82 -2.47 10.28
C ILE A 93 1.04 -3.63 9.32
N MET A 94 1.20 -3.33 8.04
CA MET A 94 1.59 -4.31 7.03
C MET A 94 2.91 -3.88 6.40
N THR A 95 3.83 -4.83 6.22
CA THR A 95 5.07 -4.63 5.46
C THR A 95 5.00 -5.37 4.14
N LEU A 96 5.40 -4.70 3.06
CA LEU A 96 5.57 -5.32 1.74
C LEU A 96 7.04 -5.25 1.37
N GLY A 97 7.68 -6.41 1.30
CA GLY A 97 9.12 -6.53 1.05
C GLY A 97 9.52 -6.29 -0.39
N ALA A 98 10.81 -6.16 -0.60
CA ALA A 98 11.43 -5.91 -1.91
C ALA A 98 11.01 -6.94 -2.97
N GLY A 99 10.66 -6.47 -4.17
CA GLY A 99 10.22 -7.30 -5.29
C GLY A 99 8.83 -7.94 -5.17
N GLN A 100 8.17 -7.80 -4.01
CA GLN A 100 6.83 -8.33 -3.78
C GLN A 100 5.77 -7.50 -4.50
N ARG A 101 4.58 -8.09 -4.69
CA ARG A 101 3.41 -7.44 -5.28
C ARG A 101 2.18 -7.83 -4.49
N LEU A 102 1.32 -6.87 -4.19
CA LEU A 102 0.09 -7.15 -3.45
C LEU A 102 -1.03 -6.20 -3.89
N HIS A 103 -2.25 -6.69 -3.91
CA HIS A 103 -3.40 -5.83 -4.11
C HIS A 103 -3.76 -5.10 -2.81
N MET A 104 -4.04 -3.83 -2.95
CA MET A 104 -4.65 -3.00 -1.92
C MET A 104 -6.04 -2.60 -2.39
N ARG A 105 -7.06 -2.80 -1.55
CA ARG A 105 -8.41 -2.31 -1.84
C ARG A 105 -9.00 -1.56 -0.65
N THR A 106 -9.94 -0.68 -0.95
CA THR A 106 -10.79 0.02 0.00
C THR A 106 -12.25 -0.32 -0.30
N GLU A 107 -13.11 -0.30 0.71
CA GLU A 107 -14.55 -0.65 0.56
C GLU A 107 -15.46 0.58 0.65
N GLY A 108 -14.89 1.76 0.72
CA GLY A 108 -15.58 3.04 0.86
C GLY A 108 -14.61 4.12 1.29
N PRO A 109 -15.09 5.19 1.93
CA PRO A 109 -14.22 6.24 2.45
C PRO A 109 -13.13 5.65 3.34
N CYS A 110 -11.88 5.93 3.02
CA CYS A 110 -10.74 5.31 3.67
C CYS A 110 -9.61 6.33 3.87
N ARG A 111 -8.93 6.23 5.01
CA ARG A 111 -7.68 6.96 5.28
C ARG A 111 -6.57 5.97 5.56
N TRP A 112 -5.46 6.13 4.85
CA TRP A 112 -4.29 5.27 5.04
C TRP A 112 -3.00 6.08 5.02
N GLY A 113 -1.97 5.53 5.67
CA GLY A 113 -0.61 6.04 5.63
C GLY A 113 0.35 4.99 5.10
N ALA A 114 1.43 5.46 4.51
CA ALA A 114 2.51 4.63 4.00
C ALA A 114 3.87 5.27 4.29
N ILE A 115 4.85 4.43 4.57
CA ILE A 115 6.26 4.79 4.75
C ILE A 115 7.07 3.91 3.82
N TRP A 116 7.88 4.54 2.98
CA TRP A 116 8.75 3.89 2.01
C TRP A 116 10.19 4.17 2.36
N LEU A 117 11.02 3.15 2.40
CA LEU A 117 12.45 3.33 2.64
C LEU A 117 13.27 2.26 1.94
N PRO A 118 14.55 2.56 1.60
CA PRO A 118 15.47 1.57 1.08
C PRO A 118 15.72 0.45 2.11
N THR A 119 15.63 -0.79 1.65
CA THR A 119 15.84 -1.98 2.48
C THR A 119 17.20 -1.95 3.17
N GLY A 120 18.26 -1.55 2.45
CA GLY A 120 19.61 -1.44 3.00
C GLY A 120 19.73 -0.40 4.13
N GLU A 121 18.98 0.72 4.04
CA GLU A 121 18.94 1.71 5.10
C GLU A 121 18.28 1.15 6.37
N LEU A 122 17.16 0.43 6.21
CA LEU A 122 16.48 -0.20 7.35
C LEU A 122 17.36 -1.25 8.02
N VAL A 123 18.07 -2.08 7.25
CA VAL A 123 19.04 -3.06 7.77
C VAL A 123 20.14 -2.34 8.56
N ARG A 124 20.76 -1.31 7.97
CA ARG A 124 21.86 -0.57 8.57
C ARG A 124 21.46 0.07 9.91
N TYR A 125 20.35 0.79 9.93
CA TYR A 125 19.84 1.43 11.14
C TYR A 125 19.33 0.43 12.17
N GLY A 126 18.61 -0.61 11.74
CA GLY A 126 18.11 -1.66 12.60
C GLY A 126 19.25 -2.38 13.31
N SER A 127 20.31 -2.74 12.60
CA SER A 127 21.49 -3.37 13.21
C SER A 127 22.22 -2.45 14.17
N ALA A 128 22.36 -1.16 13.84
CA ALA A 128 22.98 -0.19 14.74
C ALA A 128 22.18 0.05 16.03
N LEU A 129 20.84 0.07 15.93
CA LEU A 129 19.97 0.32 17.09
C LEU A 129 19.82 -0.91 17.99
N THR A 130 19.79 -2.10 17.41
CA THR A 130 19.58 -3.36 18.17
C THR A 130 20.88 -4.00 18.65
N GLY A 131 22.03 -3.60 18.10
CA GLY A 131 23.32 -4.25 18.33
C GLY A 131 23.43 -5.66 17.71
N MET A 132 22.46 -6.08 16.89
CA MET A 132 22.38 -7.39 16.26
C MET A 132 22.09 -7.26 14.76
N SER A 133 22.29 -8.33 13.99
CA SER A 133 21.88 -8.38 12.60
C SER A 133 20.37 -8.18 12.48
N PHE A 134 19.94 -7.14 11.80
CA PHE A 134 18.54 -6.81 11.60
C PHE A 134 18.07 -7.34 10.25
N ALA A 135 17.10 -8.26 10.28
CA ALA A 135 16.51 -8.83 9.08
C ALA A 135 15.26 -8.04 8.67
N VAL A 136 15.22 -7.60 7.42
CA VAL A 136 14.03 -6.97 6.83
C VAL A 136 13.16 -8.05 6.19
N PRO A 137 11.84 -8.02 6.40
CA PRO A 137 10.94 -9.00 5.79
C PRO A 137 11.03 -8.99 4.27
N ALA A 138 11.31 -10.16 3.67
CA ALA A 138 11.30 -10.34 2.22
C ALA A 138 9.88 -10.57 1.67
N ALA A 139 8.96 -11.07 2.51
CA ALA A 139 7.56 -11.32 2.16
C ALA A 139 6.63 -10.20 2.68
N ALA A 140 5.37 -10.23 2.24
CA ALA A 140 4.32 -9.43 2.86
C ALA A 140 4.00 -10.01 4.26
N LEU A 141 4.12 -9.20 5.29
CA LEU A 141 3.83 -9.56 6.67
C LEU A 141 2.90 -8.55 7.32
N TRP A 142 2.02 -9.04 8.19
CA TRP A 142 1.16 -8.24 9.06
C TRP A 142 1.69 -8.32 10.48
N TRP A 143 1.69 -7.18 11.16
CA TRP A 143 2.28 -7.04 12.50
C TRP A 143 1.26 -6.45 13.44
N ARG A 144 1.10 -7.08 14.59
CA ARG A 144 0.35 -6.51 15.72
C ARG A 144 1.34 -5.79 16.64
N LEU A 145 1.08 -4.52 16.87
CA LEU A 145 1.92 -3.66 17.68
C LEU A 145 1.31 -3.44 19.07
N ARG A 146 2.17 -3.22 20.05
CA ARG A 146 1.71 -2.71 21.33
C ARG A 146 1.08 -1.31 21.14
N PRO A 147 0.02 -0.97 21.90
CA PRO A 147 -0.70 0.30 21.69
C PRO A 147 0.19 1.55 21.77
N ALA A 148 1.21 1.55 22.62
CA ALA A 148 2.15 2.68 22.72
C ALA A 148 2.99 2.85 21.46
N MET A 149 3.50 1.77 20.87
CA MET A 149 4.29 1.78 19.64
C MET A 149 3.44 2.27 18.46
N MET A 150 2.21 1.75 18.32
CA MET A 150 1.30 2.18 17.26
C MET A 150 0.95 3.65 17.39
N ARG A 151 0.67 4.15 18.60
CA ARG A 151 0.43 5.58 18.84
C ARG A 151 1.63 6.44 18.45
N HIS A 152 2.83 6.00 18.85
CA HIS A 152 4.07 6.73 18.56
C HIS A 152 4.34 6.82 17.04
N LEU A 153 4.29 5.69 16.34
CA LEU A 153 4.48 5.65 14.89
C LEU A 153 3.45 6.52 14.15
N ARG A 154 2.17 6.40 14.52
CA ARG A 154 1.10 7.23 13.95
C ARG A 154 1.28 8.70 14.25
N HIS A 155 1.73 9.05 15.46
CA HIS A 155 1.99 10.45 15.84
C HIS A 155 3.06 11.07 14.94
N LEU A 156 4.20 10.39 14.78
CA LEU A 156 5.31 10.86 13.94
C LEU A 156 4.90 10.98 12.48
N HIS A 157 4.25 9.96 11.93
CA HIS A 157 3.73 9.98 10.56
C HIS A 157 2.76 11.15 10.36
N SER A 158 1.76 11.28 11.24
CA SER A 158 0.77 12.35 11.15
C SER A 158 1.38 13.75 11.38
N ALA A 159 2.41 13.88 12.20
CA ALA A 159 3.12 15.15 12.38
C ALA A 159 3.82 15.58 11.08
N ALA A 160 4.51 14.66 10.41
CA ALA A 160 5.13 14.92 9.11
C ALA A 160 4.10 15.36 8.06
N ILE A 161 2.97 14.66 7.97
CA ILE A 161 1.88 14.98 7.04
C ILE A 161 1.31 16.37 7.31
N ARG A 162 0.98 16.69 8.57
CA ARG A 162 0.43 18.01 8.95
C ARG A 162 1.39 19.17 8.65
N LEU A 163 2.70 18.97 8.83
CA LEU A 163 3.69 20.01 8.49
C LEU A 163 3.64 20.39 7.01
N VAL A 164 3.45 19.40 6.12
CA VAL A 164 3.32 19.66 4.68
C VAL A 164 1.94 20.29 4.37
N GLU A 165 0.87 19.77 4.94
CA GLU A 165 -0.49 20.29 4.73
C GLU A 165 -0.67 21.73 5.19
N SER A 166 0.02 22.13 6.27
CA SER A 166 -0.01 23.51 6.79
C SER A 166 0.93 24.46 6.05
N GLY A 167 1.72 23.99 5.09
CA GLY A 167 2.75 24.79 4.42
C GLY A 167 3.84 25.32 5.37
N SER A 168 4.08 24.61 6.47
CA SER A 168 4.98 25.04 7.54
C SER A 168 6.43 25.17 7.06
N ARG A 169 7.07 26.31 7.39
CA ARG A 169 8.51 26.53 7.16
C ARG A 169 9.41 25.54 7.90
N ALA A 170 8.92 24.86 8.94
CA ALA A 170 9.68 23.83 9.66
C ALA A 170 10.13 22.68 8.77
N MET A 171 9.41 22.38 7.67
CA MET A 171 9.85 21.39 6.66
C MET A 171 10.98 21.90 5.77
N ILE A 172 11.30 23.19 5.83
CA ILE A 172 12.43 23.80 5.11
C ILE A 172 13.71 23.67 5.93
N ASP A 173 13.56 23.55 7.26
CA ASP A 173 14.71 23.31 8.15
C ASP A 173 15.22 21.88 8.03
N ALA A 174 16.43 21.75 7.50
CA ALA A 174 17.07 20.46 7.28
C ALA A 174 17.33 19.70 8.60
N ALA A 175 17.62 20.39 9.70
CA ALA A 175 17.89 19.77 10.99
C ALA A 175 16.59 19.17 11.60
N ALA A 176 15.48 19.91 11.55
CA ALA A 176 14.19 19.43 12.02
C ALA A 176 13.71 18.24 11.20
N ALA A 177 13.86 18.28 9.87
CA ALA A 177 13.51 17.19 8.97
C ALA A 177 14.37 15.95 9.22
N HIS A 178 15.67 16.11 9.43
CA HIS A 178 16.57 15.03 9.80
C HIS A 178 16.19 14.40 11.15
N GLY A 179 15.90 15.21 12.16
CA GLY A 179 15.43 14.73 13.47
C GLY A 179 14.15 13.90 13.38
N LEU A 180 13.18 14.38 12.61
CA LEU A 180 11.93 13.64 12.35
C LEU A 180 12.18 12.31 11.62
N GLU A 181 13.06 12.30 10.63
CA GLU A 181 13.46 11.09 9.91
C GLU A 181 14.08 10.05 10.84
N GLN A 182 15.01 10.47 11.71
CA GLN A 182 15.66 9.57 12.67
C GLN A 182 14.63 8.97 13.65
N GLN A 183 13.70 9.77 14.16
CA GLN A 183 12.63 9.29 15.02
C GLN A 183 11.70 8.29 14.32
N LEU A 184 11.36 8.53 13.06
CA LEU A 184 10.55 7.60 12.25
C LEU A 184 11.27 6.27 12.04
N ILE A 185 12.56 6.29 11.66
CA ILE A 185 13.35 5.07 11.48
C ILE A 185 13.44 4.30 12.80
N HIS A 186 13.72 4.99 13.90
CA HIS A 186 13.77 4.36 15.23
C HIS A 186 12.44 3.67 15.58
N ALA A 187 11.31 4.38 15.43
CA ALA A 187 9.99 3.83 15.67
C ALA A 187 9.66 2.62 14.77
N LEU A 188 10.09 2.64 13.50
CA LEU A 188 9.92 1.51 12.58
C LEU A 188 10.75 0.30 13.03
N VAL A 189 12.02 0.49 13.38
CA VAL A 189 12.88 -0.58 13.90
C VAL A 189 12.28 -1.18 15.16
N GLU A 190 11.80 -0.36 16.09
CA GLU A 190 11.12 -0.82 17.30
C GLU A 190 9.87 -1.65 16.96
N CYS A 191 9.03 -1.16 16.05
CA CYS A 191 7.83 -1.88 15.60
C CYS A 191 8.15 -3.25 15.00
N LEU A 192 9.17 -3.34 14.17
CA LEU A 192 9.56 -4.59 13.50
C LEU A 192 10.36 -5.54 14.40
N SER A 193 11.04 -5.02 15.44
CA SER A 193 11.78 -5.84 16.40
C SER A 193 10.88 -6.42 17.51
N GLN A 194 9.84 -5.69 17.91
CA GLN A 194 9.03 -6.00 19.10
C GLN A 194 7.56 -6.28 18.76
N GLY A 195 7.14 -6.07 17.51
CA GLY A 195 5.81 -6.43 17.02
C GLY A 195 5.66 -7.96 16.89
N SER A 196 4.45 -8.44 17.00
CA SER A 196 4.13 -9.85 16.77
C SER A 196 3.62 -10.04 15.35
N VAL A 197 4.22 -10.95 14.60
CA VAL A 197 3.75 -11.30 13.25
C VAL A 197 2.38 -11.96 13.37
N ILE A 198 1.44 -11.51 12.55
CA ILE A 198 0.12 -12.11 12.40
C ILE A 198 0.23 -13.16 11.30
N GLU A 199 -0.08 -14.39 11.62
CA GLU A 199 -0.08 -15.45 10.63
C GLU A 199 -1.24 -15.28 9.64
N VAL A 200 -0.90 -15.21 8.37
CA VAL A 200 -1.84 -15.31 7.26
C VAL A 200 -1.86 -16.77 6.82
N ASP A 201 -3.04 -17.35 6.73
CA ASP A 201 -3.18 -18.75 6.37
C ASP A 201 -2.69 -19.05 4.94
N ARG A 202 -2.39 -20.31 4.67
CA ARG A 202 -1.83 -20.75 3.39
C ARG A 202 -2.78 -20.46 2.22
N ALA A 203 -4.08 -20.66 2.42
CA ALA A 203 -5.07 -20.46 1.36
C ALA A 203 -5.13 -18.98 0.94
N THR A 204 -5.11 -18.05 1.89
CA THR A 204 -5.03 -16.61 1.62
C THR A 204 -3.77 -16.25 0.81
N ARG A 205 -2.59 -16.81 1.16
CA ARG A 205 -1.35 -16.59 0.40
C ARG A 205 -1.42 -17.14 -1.02
N GLU A 206 -1.99 -18.32 -1.20
CA GLU A 206 -2.22 -18.92 -2.53
C GLU A 206 -3.19 -18.02 -3.36
N HIS A 207 -4.24 -17.48 -2.74
CA HIS A 207 -5.16 -16.56 -3.40
C HIS A 207 -4.51 -15.21 -3.74
N GLN A 208 -3.57 -14.71 -2.92
CA GLN A 208 -2.74 -13.54 -3.25
C GLN A 208 -1.93 -13.77 -4.53
N ASP A 209 -1.19 -14.90 -4.60
CA ASP A 209 -0.40 -15.26 -5.78
C ASP A 209 -1.27 -15.39 -7.03
N ILE A 210 -2.40 -16.07 -6.93
CA ILE A 210 -3.34 -16.23 -8.04
C ILE A 210 -3.83 -14.86 -8.55
N ALA A 211 -4.18 -13.94 -7.67
CA ALA A 211 -4.65 -12.61 -8.08
C ALA A 211 -3.54 -11.79 -8.76
N VAL A 212 -2.31 -11.89 -8.27
CA VAL A 212 -1.15 -11.24 -8.89
C VAL A 212 -0.86 -11.82 -10.28
N ARG A 213 -0.89 -13.14 -10.42
CA ARG A 213 -0.71 -13.82 -11.73
C ARG A 213 -1.86 -13.50 -12.70
N PHE A 214 -3.07 -13.43 -12.20
CA PHE A 214 -4.24 -13.00 -12.97
C PHE A 214 -4.06 -11.58 -13.51
N GLU A 215 -3.65 -10.64 -12.66
CA GLU A 215 -3.38 -9.25 -13.06
C GLU A 215 -2.23 -9.17 -14.08
N ALA A 216 -1.17 -9.96 -13.90
CA ALA A 216 -0.06 -10.04 -14.84
C ALA A 216 -0.53 -10.50 -16.23
N LEU A 217 -1.39 -11.53 -16.29
CA LEU A 217 -1.97 -12.02 -17.55
C LEU A 217 -2.81 -10.94 -18.25
N LEU A 218 -3.65 -10.21 -17.52
CA LEU A 218 -4.45 -9.13 -18.10
C LEU A 218 -3.60 -7.94 -18.60
N ARG A 219 -2.38 -7.80 -18.13
CA ARG A 219 -1.46 -6.74 -18.57
C ARG A 219 -0.68 -7.10 -19.81
N THR A 220 -0.48 -8.38 -20.11
CA THR A 220 0.19 -8.83 -21.34
C THR A 220 -0.69 -8.65 -22.58
N GLU A 221 -2.01 -8.73 -22.41
CA GLU A 221 -2.97 -8.63 -23.50
C GLU A 221 -4.16 -7.72 -23.08
N PRO A 222 -3.96 -6.40 -22.95
CA PRO A 222 -4.92 -5.48 -22.34
C PRO A 222 -6.25 -5.37 -23.09
N GLU A 223 -6.23 -5.55 -24.42
CA GLU A 223 -7.41 -5.45 -25.29
C GLU A 223 -8.17 -6.79 -25.44
N ARG A 224 -7.62 -7.88 -24.92
CA ARG A 224 -8.21 -9.20 -25.09
C ARG A 224 -9.38 -9.43 -24.16
N ALA A 225 -10.51 -9.83 -24.73
CA ALA A 225 -11.69 -10.28 -23.99
C ALA A 225 -11.50 -11.73 -23.48
N PHE A 226 -10.88 -11.89 -22.34
CA PHE A 226 -10.66 -13.19 -21.72
C PHE A 226 -11.96 -13.81 -21.17
N ARG A 227 -12.15 -15.10 -21.40
CA ARG A 227 -13.16 -15.90 -20.71
C ARG A 227 -12.57 -16.49 -19.42
N THR A 228 -13.32 -16.52 -18.34
CA THR A 228 -12.85 -17.04 -17.03
C THR A 228 -12.29 -18.46 -17.11
N ALA A 229 -12.89 -19.34 -17.94
CA ALA A 229 -12.41 -20.70 -18.14
C ALA A 229 -11.04 -20.75 -18.85
N GLU A 230 -10.81 -19.86 -19.79
CA GLU A 230 -9.54 -19.69 -20.50
C GLU A 230 -8.44 -19.24 -19.54
N ILE A 231 -8.73 -18.23 -18.72
CA ILE A 231 -7.80 -17.76 -17.68
C ILE A 231 -7.42 -18.91 -16.73
N GLY A 232 -8.42 -19.68 -16.28
CA GLY A 232 -8.16 -20.85 -15.42
C GLY A 232 -7.20 -21.84 -16.05
N LYS A 233 -7.35 -22.13 -17.36
CA LYS A 233 -6.43 -23.00 -18.12
C LYS A 233 -5.02 -22.39 -18.20
N THR A 234 -4.92 -21.12 -18.58
CA THR A 234 -3.61 -20.43 -18.70
C THR A 234 -2.86 -20.38 -17.39
N LEU A 235 -3.55 -20.13 -16.29
CA LEU A 235 -2.93 -20.10 -14.95
C LEU A 235 -2.79 -21.47 -14.30
N ALA A 236 -3.26 -22.56 -14.96
CA ALA A 236 -3.30 -23.92 -14.45
C ALA A 236 -4.02 -24.05 -13.09
N ILE A 237 -5.17 -23.39 -12.94
CA ILE A 237 -5.99 -23.40 -11.72
C ILE A 237 -7.47 -23.66 -12.06
N PRO A 238 -8.24 -24.30 -11.15
CA PRO A 238 -9.68 -24.45 -11.32
C PRO A 238 -10.37 -23.10 -11.40
N THR A 239 -11.38 -22.97 -12.26
CA THR A 239 -12.18 -21.75 -12.39
C THR A 239 -12.84 -21.33 -11.07
N ARG A 240 -13.21 -22.29 -10.22
CA ARG A 240 -13.75 -22.03 -8.88
C ARG A 240 -12.72 -21.32 -8.01
N THR A 241 -11.48 -21.80 -7.98
CA THR A 241 -10.38 -21.20 -7.22
C THR A 241 -10.10 -19.79 -7.70
N LEU A 242 -10.03 -19.54 -9.02
CA LEU A 242 -9.88 -18.20 -9.58
C LEU A 242 -10.98 -17.25 -9.09
N ARG A 243 -12.25 -17.70 -9.08
CA ARG A 243 -13.37 -16.87 -8.61
C ARG A 243 -13.25 -16.51 -7.12
N ILE A 244 -12.86 -17.48 -6.28
CA ILE A 244 -12.66 -17.26 -4.85
C ILE A 244 -11.51 -16.26 -4.64
N SER A 245 -10.36 -16.50 -5.28
CA SER A 245 -9.20 -15.62 -5.18
C SER A 245 -9.53 -14.18 -5.61
N CYS A 246 -10.20 -13.99 -6.75
CA CYS A 246 -10.61 -12.66 -7.19
C CYS A 246 -11.60 -12.02 -6.19
N LYS A 247 -12.55 -12.77 -5.65
CA LYS A 247 -13.52 -12.23 -4.68
C LYS A 247 -12.84 -11.76 -3.39
N GLU A 248 -11.89 -12.52 -2.88
CA GLU A 248 -11.14 -12.18 -1.66
C GLU A 248 -10.17 -11.01 -1.90
N GLN A 249 -9.40 -11.07 -2.98
CA GLN A 249 -8.33 -10.10 -3.24
C GLN A 249 -8.84 -8.81 -3.87
N LEU A 250 -9.78 -8.89 -4.80
CA LEU A 250 -10.27 -7.77 -5.60
C LEU A 250 -11.69 -7.32 -5.18
N GLY A 251 -12.36 -8.06 -4.29
CA GLY A 251 -13.72 -7.77 -3.84
C GLY A 251 -14.81 -8.15 -4.86
N MET A 252 -14.44 -8.63 -6.05
CA MET A 252 -15.37 -8.99 -7.14
C MET A 252 -14.88 -10.21 -7.92
N GLY A 253 -15.75 -10.80 -8.74
CA GLY A 253 -15.38 -11.91 -9.60
C GLY A 253 -14.53 -11.49 -10.81
N PRO A 254 -13.83 -12.45 -11.46
CA PRO A 254 -12.90 -12.14 -12.56
C PRO A 254 -13.60 -11.47 -13.76
N THR A 255 -14.77 -11.91 -14.15
CA THR A 255 -15.52 -11.33 -15.27
C THR A 255 -15.88 -9.85 -15.02
N GLU A 256 -16.34 -9.54 -13.80
CA GLU A 256 -16.66 -8.16 -13.43
C GLU A 256 -15.41 -7.28 -13.40
N TYR A 257 -14.31 -7.80 -12.85
CA TYR A 257 -13.04 -7.08 -12.81
C TYR A 257 -12.53 -6.74 -14.21
N ILE A 258 -12.53 -7.71 -15.13
CA ILE A 258 -12.11 -7.52 -16.52
C ILE A 258 -12.98 -6.43 -17.19
N ARG A 259 -14.30 -6.55 -17.05
CA ARG A 259 -15.23 -5.56 -17.64
C ARG A 259 -14.96 -4.15 -17.15
N ARG A 260 -14.80 -3.95 -15.85
CA ARG A 260 -14.54 -2.62 -15.25
C ARG A 260 -13.18 -2.06 -15.69
N ARG A 261 -12.17 -2.92 -15.77
CA ARG A 261 -10.83 -2.53 -16.25
C ARG A 261 -10.87 -2.00 -17.68
N HIS A 262 -11.55 -2.69 -18.60
CA HIS A 262 -11.70 -2.25 -19.99
C HIS A 262 -12.42 -0.90 -20.10
N THR A 263 -13.45 -0.68 -19.28
CA THR A 263 -14.17 0.61 -19.26
C THR A 263 -13.27 1.76 -18.80
N THR A 264 -12.33 1.52 -17.89
CA THR A 264 -11.39 2.53 -17.39
C THR A 264 -10.29 2.83 -18.41
N VAL A 265 -9.82 1.83 -19.17
CA VAL A 265 -8.79 2.01 -20.21
C VAL A 265 -9.38 2.74 -21.44
N ALA A 266 -10.62 2.49 -21.81
CA ALA A 266 -11.29 3.13 -22.95
C ALA A 266 -11.66 4.60 -22.70
N GLY A 267 -11.62 5.07 -21.46
CA GLY A 267 -11.92 6.46 -21.06
C GLY A 267 -10.68 7.35 -20.90
N THR A 268 -9.49 6.84 -21.23
CA THR A 268 -8.22 7.58 -21.26
C THR A 268 -7.77 7.83 -22.69
#